data_70be1e18b6f9fa94e165f636fe2efcb7
#
_entry.id   70be1e18b6f9fa94e165f636fe2efcb7
#
_cell.length_a   1.000
_cell.length_b   1.000
_cell.length_c   1.000
_cell.angle_alpha   90.00
_cell.angle_beta   90.00
_cell.angle_gamma   90.00
#
_symmetry.space_group_name_H-M   'P 1'
#
loop_
_entity.id
_entity.type
_entity.pdbx_description
1 polymer ?
#
loop_
_entity_poly.entity_id
_entity_poly.type
_entity_poly.pdbx_seq_one_letter_code
_entity_poly.pdbx_strand_id
1 'polypeptide(L)'
;MIKNIILLAIIFVLVDAGFIFLIRNTYQNMIQKIQGSSLKMKLVPTIACYVILISSLYYFIIHKKGSYLDAFLLGLFIYGVYSTTNMAIFKDWPLKVGLIDLTWGGFLFLITTYLFVNLTKKQI
;
A
#
# COMPACT_ATOMS: atom_id res chain seq x y z
N MET A 1 1.48 18.61 13.17
CA MET A 1 1.70 17.17 13.14
C MET A 1 0.44 16.38 12.80
N ILE A 2 -0.63 16.54 13.57
CA ILE A 2 -1.87 15.78 13.34
C ILE A 2 -2.46 16.06 11.96
N LYS A 3 -2.49 17.34 11.54
CA LYS A 3 -2.97 17.71 10.21
C LYS A 3 -2.19 17.01 9.10
N ASN A 4 -0.88 16.91 9.26
CA ASN A 4 -0.02 16.28 8.27
C ASN A 4 -0.28 14.77 8.18
N ILE A 5 -0.49 14.11 9.32
CA ILE A 5 -0.80 12.69 9.33
C ILE A 5 -2.15 12.42 8.68
N ILE A 6 -3.15 13.25 8.97
CA ILE A 6 -4.48 13.12 8.39
C ILE A 6 -4.42 13.32 6.86
N LEU A 7 -3.71 14.35 6.41
CA LEU A 7 -3.55 14.61 4.97
C LEU A 7 -2.84 13.44 4.28
N LEU A 8 -1.76 12.95 4.89
CA LEU A 8 -1.04 11.80 4.36
C LEU A 8 -1.94 10.58 4.27
N ALA A 9 -2.73 10.32 5.31
CA ALA A 9 -3.65 9.19 5.33
C ALA A 9 -4.70 9.29 4.23
N ILE A 10 -5.26 10.48 4.02
CA ILE A 10 -6.27 10.69 2.97
C ILE A 10 -5.66 10.43 1.60
N ILE A 11 -4.49 10.99 1.32
CA ILE A 11 -3.80 10.80 0.04
C ILE A 11 -3.50 9.32 -0.19
N PHE A 12 -2.94 8.66 0.82
CA PHE A 12 -2.58 7.25 0.74
C PHE A 12 -3.78 6.37 0.40
N VAL A 13 -4.87 6.55 1.13
CA VAL A 13 -6.09 5.75 0.95
C VAL A 13 -6.70 6.00 -0.42
N LEU A 14 -6.74 7.26 -0.87
CA LEU A 14 -7.32 7.58 -2.18
C LEU A 14 -6.50 6.99 -3.33
N VAL A 15 -5.18 7.06 -3.26
CA VAL A 15 -4.31 6.49 -4.29
C VAL A 15 -4.46 4.97 -4.32
N ASP A 16 -4.47 4.33 -3.16
CA ASP A 16 -4.60 2.89 -3.07
C ASP A 16 -5.99 2.41 -3.52
N ALA A 17 -7.03 3.17 -3.19
CA ALA A 17 -8.39 2.84 -3.62
C ALA A 17 -8.51 2.81 -5.15
N GLY A 18 -7.83 3.71 -5.84
CA GLY A 18 -7.79 3.70 -7.30
C GLY A 18 -7.18 2.42 -7.85
N PHE A 19 -6.07 1.97 -7.27
CA PHE A 19 -5.44 0.72 -7.66
C PHE A 19 -6.33 -0.49 -7.36
N ILE A 20 -6.90 -0.54 -6.16
CA ILE A 20 -7.80 -1.64 -5.76
C ILE A 20 -8.98 -1.73 -6.74
N PHE A 21 -9.53 -0.59 -7.13
CA PHE A 21 -10.62 -0.55 -8.10
C PHE A 21 -10.19 -1.18 -9.44
N LEU A 22 -8.99 -0.88 -9.90
CA LEU A 22 -8.50 -1.39 -11.18
C LEU A 22 -8.28 -2.90 -11.19
N ILE A 23 -7.86 -3.49 -10.06
CA ILE A 23 -7.50 -4.91 -10.01
C ILE A 23 -8.52 -5.76 -9.26
N ARG A 24 -9.65 -5.21 -8.85
CA ARG A 24 -10.63 -5.90 -7.99
C ARG A 24 -11.08 -7.25 -8.56
N ASN A 25 -11.32 -7.33 -9.87
CA ASN A 25 -11.79 -8.56 -10.49
C ASN A 25 -10.72 -9.64 -10.48
N THR A 26 -9.47 -9.26 -10.75
CA THR A 26 -8.35 -10.20 -10.70
C THR A 26 -8.20 -10.79 -9.31
N TYR A 27 -8.29 -9.94 -8.28
CA TYR A 27 -8.17 -10.38 -6.89
C TYR A 27 -9.34 -11.25 -6.47
N GLN A 28 -10.57 -10.87 -6.82
CA GLN A 28 -11.75 -11.68 -6.48
C GLN A 28 -11.65 -13.09 -7.07
N ASN A 29 -11.29 -13.19 -8.34
CA ASN A 29 -11.14 -14.48 -8.99
C ASN A 29 -10.06 -15.34 -8.34
N MET A 30 -8.92 -14.71 -8.03
CA MET A 30 -7.80 -15.38 -7.40
C MET A 30 -8.16 -15.88 -5.98
N ILE A 31 -8.76 -15.03 -5.17
CA ILE A 31 -9.14 -15.38 -3.79
C ILE A 31 -10.20 -16.46 -3.78
N GLN A 32 -11.15 -16.42 -4.71
CA GLN A 32 -12.16 -17.46 -4.81
C GLN A 32 -11.53 -18.83 -5.12
N LYS A 33 -10.49 -18.87 -5.96
CA LYS A 33 -9.73 -20.10 -6.22
C LYS A 33 -9.04 -20.62 -4.96
N ILE A 34 -8.47 -19.72 -4.16
CA ILE A 34 -7.67 -20.09 -2.99
C ILE A 34 -8.56 -20.59 -1.85
N GLN A 35 -9.63 -19.85 -1.53
CA GLN A 35 -10.44 -20.15 -0.35
C GLN A 35 -11.83 -20.74 -0.65
N GLY A 36 -12.20 -20.83 -1.93
CA GLY A 36 -13.49 -21.38 -2.34
C GLY A 36 -14.68 -20.49 -2.08
N SER A 37 -14.44 -19.23 -1.70
CA SER A 37 -15.49 -18.25 -1.46
C SER A 37 -15.01 -16.86 -1.81
N SER A 38 -15.95 -15.92 -1.96
CA SER A 38 -15.62 -14.54 -2.29
C SER A 38 -14.78 -13.86 -1.22
N LEU A 39 -13.98 -12.89 -1.65
CA LEU A 39 -13.20 -12.06 -0.74
C LEU A 39 -14.13 -11.27 0.17
N LYS A 40 -13.93 -11.39 1.48
CA LYS A 40 -14.62 -10.59 2.49
C LYS A 40 -13.58 -9.87 3.32
N MET A 41 -13.59 -8.54 3.29
CA MET A 41 -12.66 -7.75 4.07
C MET A 41 -13.16 -7.62 5.51
N LYS A 42 -12.28 -7.97 6.45
CA LYS A 42 -12.54 -7.73 7.87
C LYS A 42 -12.11 -6.31 8.20
N LEU A 43 -12.99 -5.54 8.81
CA LEU A 43 -12.76 -4.11 9.05
C LEU A 43 -11.57 -3.85 9.97
N VAL A 44 -11.47 -4.57 11.09
CA VAL A 44 -10.41 -4.31 12.07
C VAL A 44 -9.01 -4.57 11.51
N PRO A 45 -8.72 -5.74 10.91
CA PRO A 45 -7.41 -5.95 10.28
C PRO A 45 -7.12 -4.97 9.15
N THR A 46 -8.13 -4.54 8.40
CA THR A 46 -7.95 -3.59 7.31
C THR A 46 -7.50 -2.22 7.85
N ILE A 47 -8.17 -1.73 8.89
CA ILE A 47 -7.79 -0.47 9.54
C ILE A 47 -6.38 -0.58 10.11
N ALA A 48 -6.08 -1.69 10.80
CA ALA A 48 -4.75 -1.91 11.37
C ALA A 48 -3.67 -1.89 10.29
N CYS A 49 -3.94 -2.51 9.15
CA CYS A 49 -3.01 -2.53 8.02
C CYS A 49 -2.69 -1.11 7.55
N TYR A 50 -3.72 -0.30 7.31
CA TYR A 50 -3.51 1.08 6.87
C TYR A 50 -2.82 1.93 7.93
N VAL A 51 -3.14 1.75 9.20
CA VAL A 51 -2.46 2.46 10.29
C VAL A 51 -0.97 2.13 10.27
N ILE A 52 -0.60 0.86 10.12
CA ILE A 52 0.80 0.45 10.07
C ILE A 52 1.50 1.03 8.84
N LEU A 53 0.88 0.94 7.67
CA LEU A 53 1.47 1.44 6.42
C LEU A 53 1.68 2.96 6.47
N ILE A 54 0.66 3.69 6.88
CA ILE A 54 0.73 5.15 6.96
C ILE A 54 1.73 5.59 8.01
N SER A 55 1.75 4.92 9.17
CA SER A 55 2.71 5.20 10.23
C SER A 55 4.15 4.98 9.78
N SER A 56 4.40 3.89 9.04
CA SER A 56 5.74 3.60 8.53
C SER A 56 6.18 4.66 7.53
N LEU A 57 5.29 5.05 6.62
CA LEU A 57 5.59 6.10 5.65
C LEU A 57 5.88 7.42 6.34
N TYR A 58 5.04 7.81 7.30
CA TYR A 58 5.22 9.06 8.03
C TYR A 58 6.55 9.06 8.80
N TYR A 59 6.81 8.02 9.59
CA TYR A 59 7.98 7.99 10.46
C TYR A 59 9.28 7.93 9.67
N PHE A 60 9.38 7.02 8.69
CA PHE A 60 10.64 6.77 8.01
C PHE A 60 10.93 7.73 6.87
N ILE A 61 9.90 8.30 6.26
CA ILE A 61 10.09 9.14 5.09
C ILE A 61 9.74 10.60 5.38
N ILE A 62 8.53 10.88 5.84
CA ILE A 62 8.07 12.27 6.01
C ILE A 62 8.79 12.93 7.18
N HIS A 63 8.78 12.30 8.35
CA HIS A 63 9.39 12.85 9.56
C HIS A 63 10.90 12.99 9.41
N LYS A 64 11.55 12.02 8.81
CA LYS A 64 13.01 12.01 8.62
C LYS A 64 13.46 12.69 7.33
N LYS A 65 12.53 13.25 6.57
CA LYS A 65 12.81 13.93 5.30
C LYS A 65 13.58 13.05 4.31
N GLY A 66 13.13 11.79 4.19
CA GLY A 66 13.71 10.85 3.25
C GLY A 66 13.42 11.23 1.80
N SER A 67 14.16 10.64 0.89
CA SER A 67 13.99 10.89 -0.54
C SER A 67 12.80 10.13 -1.12
N TYR A 68 12.44 10.46 -2.36
CA TYR A 68 11.43 9.70 -3.10
C TYR A 68 11.89 8.26 -3.32
N LEU A 69 13.19 8.06 -3.54
CA LEU A 69 13.73 6.71 -3.67
C LEU A 69 13.55 5.92 -2.37
N ASP A 70 13.79 6.57 -1.22
CA ASP A 70 13.58 5.93 0.08
C ASP A 70 12.12 5.50 0.24
N ALA A 71 11.18 6.36 -0.17
CA ALA A 71 9.76 6.03 -0.11
C ALA A 71 9.43 4.83 -1.00
N PHE A 72 9.94 4.83 -2.22
CA PHE A 72 9.74 3.73 -3.16
C PHE A 72 10.27 2.42 -2.58
N LEU A 73 11.50 2.44 -2.08
CA LEU A 73 12.12 1.23 -1.52
C LEU A 73 11.39 0.73 -0.29
N LEU A 74 10.93 1.63 0.59
CA LEU A 74 10.18 1.23 1.77
C LEU A 74 8.90 0.50 1.37
N GLY A 75 8.14 1.06 0.43
CA GLY A 75 6.92 0.43 -0.06
C GLY A 75 7.19 -0.89 -0.77
N LEU A 76 8.24 -0.92 -1.57
CA LEU A 76 8.66 -2.13 -2.28
C LEU A 76 8.98 -3.26 -1.30
N PHE A 77 9.72 -2.95 -0.24
CA PHE A 77 10.13 -3.96 0.74
C PHE A 77 8.95 -4.47 1.56
N ILE A 78 8.07 -3.57 2.01
CA ILE A 78 6.88 -3.96 2.79
C ILE A 78 5.98 -4.87 1.97
N TYR A 79 5.65 -4.45 0.75
CA TYR A 79 4.79 -5.23 -0.13
C TYR A 79 5.51 -6.46 -0.67
N GLY A 80 6.83 -6.40 -0.78
CA GLY A 80 7.65 -7.55 -1.15
C GLY A 80 7.56 -8.67 -0.13
N VAL A 81 7.63 -8.34 1.14
CA VAL A 81 7.46 -9.33 2.23
C VAL A 81 6.07 -9.94 2.16
N TYR A 82 5.04 -9.10 2.02
CA TYR A 82 3.66 -9.57 1.90
C TYR A 82 3.48 -10.51 0.71
N SER A 83 3.94 -10.09 -0.47
CA SER A 83 3.74 -10.87 -1.71
C SER A 83 4.51 -12.17 -1.70
N THR A 84 5.77 -12.15 -1.28
CA THR A 84 6.59 -13.37 -1.24
C THR A 84 6.09 -14.34 -0.19
N THR A 85 5.61 -13.83 0.94
CA THR A 85 5.01 -14.68 1.97
C THR A 85 3.76 -15.36 1.44
N ASN A 86 2.90 -14.63 0.73
CA ASN A 86 1.70 -15.21 0.14
C ASN A 86 2.03 -16.27 -0.90
N MET A 87 3.04 -16.03 -1.74
CA MET A 87 3.48 -17.03 -2.71
C MET A 87 4.05 -18.27 -2.06
N ALA A 88 4.69 -18.12 -0.90
CA ALA A 88 5.26 -19.24 -0.15
C ALA A 88 4.19 -20.09 0.53
N ILE A 89 3.13 -19.45 1.03
CA ILE A 89 2.11 -20.11 1.84
C ILE A 89 0.95 -20.63 0.99
N PHE A 90 0.50 -19.83 0.01
CA PHE A 90 -0.68 -20.15 -0.80
C PHE A 90 -0.26 -20.76 -2.13
N LYS A 91 -0.69 -22.00 -2.36
CA LYS A 91 -0.36 -22.73 -3.57
C LYS A 91 -0.78 -22.02 -4.85
N ASP A 92 -1.95 -21.39 -4.83
CA ASP A 92 -2.54 -20.78 -6.02
C ASP A 92 -2.31 -19.28 -6.13
N TRP A 93 -1.34 -18.73 -5.39
CA TRP A 93 -1.00 -17.31 -5.49
C TRP A 93 -0.12 -17.07 -6.71
N PRO A 94 -0.63 -16.41 -7.77
CA PRO A 94 0.13 -16.30 -9.01
C PRO A 94 1.35 -15.38 -8.85
N LEU A 95 2.45 -15.75 -9.51
CA LEU A 95 3.65 -14.91 -9.55
C LEU A 95 3.34 -13.53 -10.12
N LYS A 96 2.49 -13.46 -11.15
CA LYS A 96 2.09 -12.20 -11.77
C LYS A 96 1.48 -11.23 -10.75
N VAL A 97 0.56 -11.72 -9.93
CA VAL A 97 -0.09 -10.90 -8.90
C VAL A 97 0.91 -10.47 -7.84
N GLY A 98 1.81 -11.37 -7.43
CA GLY A 98 2.86 -11.03 -6.47
C GLY A 98 3.76 -9.91 -6.96
N LEU A 99 4.16 -9.96 -8.23
CA LEU A 99 5.01 -8.92 -8.83
C LEU A 99 4.25 -7.59 -8.96
N ILE A 100 2.96 -7.65 -9.30
CA ILE A 100 2.12 -6.44 -9.38
C ILE A 100 2.01 -5.78 -8.01
N ASP A 101 1.74 -6.54 -6.96
CA ASP A 101 1.59 -6.01 -5.61
C ASP A 101 2.88 -5.38 -5.11
N LEU A 102 4.00 -6.07 -5.29
CA LEU A 102 5.31 -5.59 -4.87
C LEU A 102 5.66 -4.26 -5.56
N THR A 103 5.47 -4.20 -6.86
CA THR A 103 5.74 -2.99 -7.64
C THR A 103 4.79 -1.87 -7.24
N TRP A 104 3.51 -2.17 -7.08
CA TRP A 104 2.53 -1.17 -6.66
C TRP A 104 2.86 -0.60 -5.30
N GLY A 105 3.31 -1.43 -4.34
CA GLY A 105 3.68 -0.95 -3.02
C GLY A 105 4.73 0.15 -3.10
N GLY A 106 5.74 -0.03 -3.94
CA GLY A 106 6.75 0.99 -4.16
C GLY A 106 6.17 2.26 -4.76
N PHE A 107 5.36 2.14 -5.80
CA PHE A 107 4.72 3.30 -6.43
C PHE A 107 3.71 3.99 -5.53
N LEU A 108 2.95 3.23 -4.74
CA LEU A 108 2.00 3.80 -3.78
C LEU A 108 2.72 4.74 -2.82
N PHE A 109 3.82 4.30 -2.23
CA PHE A 109 4.59 5.10 -1.29
C PHE A 109 5.23 6.30 -1.98
N LEU A 110 5.78 6.11 -3.17
CA LEU A 110 6.37 7.19 -3.96
C LEU A 110 5.35 8.26 -4.31
N ILE A 111 4.21 7.85 -4.88
CA ILE A 111 3.16 8.78 -5.32
C ILE A 111 2.57 9.54 -4.13
N THR A 112 2.30 8.82 -3.03
CA THR A 112 1.75 9.44 -1.83
C THR A 112 2.72 10.48 -1.27
N THR A 113 4.01 10.15 -1.20
CA THR A 113 5.04 11.09 -0.74
C THR A 113 5.13 12.30 -1.65
N TYR A 114 5.13 12.09 -2.96
CA TYR A 114 5.18 13.18 -3.93
C TYR A 114 4.01 14.14 -3.77
N LEU A 115 2.80 13.60 -3.70
CA LEU A 115 1.61 14.42 -3.54
C LEU A 115 1.60 15.16 -2.20
N PHE A 116 1.99 14.47 -1.13
CA PHE A 116 2.03 15.09 0.21
C PHE A 116 3.03 16.24 0.25
N VAL A 117 4.25 16.03 -0.25
CA VAL A 117 5.28 17.06 -0.23
C VAL A 117 4.86 18.29 -1.05
N ASN A 118 4.27 18.05 -2.22
CA ASN A 118 3.84 19.17 -3.07
C ASN A 118 2.67 19.94 -2.47
N LEU A 119 1.73 19.27 -1.83
CA LEU A 119 0.60 19.93 -1.19
C LEU A 119 1.02 20.71 0.05
N THR A 120 1.94 20.16 0.85
CA THR A 120 2.40 20.84 2.08
C THR A 120 3.32 22.03 1.78
N LYS A 121 4.10 21.97 0.71
CA LYS A 121 4.93 23.13 0.30
C LYS A 121 4.11 24.37 0.03
N LYS A 122 2.88 24.21 -0.44
CA LYS A 122 2.00 25.33 -0.74
C LYS A 122 1.41 25.98 0.49
N GLN A 123 1.49 25.30 1.64
CA GLN A 123 0.94 25.78 2.91
C GLN A 123 1.97 26.52 3.76
N ILE A 124 3.23 26.45 3.36
CA ILE A 124 4.32 27.14 4.03
C ILE A 124 4.60 28.47 3.33
#